data_2287754d25e8cf148e940368cbb61792
#
_entry.id   2287754d25e8cf148e940368cbb61792
#
_cell.length_a   1.000
_cell.length_b   1.000
_cell.length_c   1.000
_cell.angle_alpha   90.00
_cell.angle_beta   90.00
_cell.angle_gamma   90.00
#
_symmetry.space_group_name_H-M   'P 1'
#
loop_
_entity.id
_entity.type
_entity.pdbx_description
1 polymer ?
#
loop_
_entity_poly.entity_id
_entity_poly.type
_entity_poly.pdbx_seq_one_letter_code
_entity_poly.pdbx_strand_id
1 'polypeptide(L)'
;MQKAQNQLNQHLKGQPAIHLALYPIIVFIAGHLMFDEIGNLFAVHGLQQTESILPSANHHEVIAGGHTWAASANAYLLIMLFTMMILFQWIWTKARGRLAAFYLFISGTLISLGLTYLVHIDTNNRPIKAIFLVTFRSLGLNEHLQKNLAINTVSNILATINILSIIVTAMLCAFAPLLARKPINGWTEKELFNRVKDLRLITVVASAFLIAGTLHMHAWMAWSTEILNTESLEAVINSVTFYWGSVFTTMLAAFYVPISLVLQNRAEAVMEDQQVEMTKRNEWLSSRGLSLQISNQLPQVVGILGPLATTPIGNILSNLNSLPPGQ
;
A
#
# COMPACT_ATOMS: atom_id res chain seq x y z
N MET A 1 31.90 6.52 -24.09
CA MET A 1 30.59 6.51 -23.44
C MET A 1 29.54 5.72 -24.22
N GLN A 2 29.32 6.00 -25.50
CA GLN A 2 28.31 5.33 -26.33
C GLN A 2 28.42 3.79 -26.42
N LYS A 3 29.66 3.24 -26.44
CA LYS A 3 29.92 1.79 -26.47
C LYS A 3 29.54 1.08 -25.17
N ALA A 4 29.74 1.73 -24.02
CA ALA A 4 29.34 1.21 -22.69
C ALA A 4 27.82 1.26 -22.52
N GLN A 5 27.18 2.29 -23.04
CA GLN A 5 25.72 2.45 -23.04
C GLN A 5 25.04 1.42 -23.95
N ASN A 6 25.63 1.12 -25.09
CA ASN A 6 25.15 0.07 -26.01
C ASN A 6 25.33 -1.34 -25.42
N GLN A 7 26.41 -1.61 -24.68
CA GLN A 7 26.59 -2.87 -23.98
C GLN A 7 25.60 -3.03 -22.80
N LEU A 8 25.37 -1.96 -22.04
CA LEU A 8 24.36 -1.94 -20.98
C LEU A 8 22.96 -2.18 -21.54
N ASN A 9 22.63 -1.53 -22.66
CA ASN A 9 21.36 -1.72 -23.35
C ASN A 9 21.19 -3.13 -23.95
N GLN A 10 22.26 -3.77 -24.39
CA GLN A 10 22.21 -5.18 -24.85
C GLN A 10 22.02 -6.15 -23.70
N HIS A 11 22.64 -5.92 -22.53
CA HIS A 11 22.42 -6.73 -21.32
C HIS A 11 21.00 -6.60 -20.77
N LEU A 12 20.42 -5.41 -20.84
CA LEU A 12 19.03 -5.18 -20.42
C LEU A 12 17.99 -5.75 -21.42
N LYS A 13 18.38 -6.08 -22.64
CA LYS A 13 17.47 -6.59 -23.69
C LYS A 13 16.89 -7.98 -23.40
N GLY A 14 17.43 -8.75 -22.47
CA GLY A 14 17.03 -10.15 -22.26
C GLY A 14 16.69 -10.57 -20.83
N GLN A 15 16.89 -9.72 -19.83
CA GLN A 15 16.64 -10.14 -18.45
C GLN A 15 15.15 -10.15 -18.11
N PRO A 16 14.67 -11.21 -17.42
CA PRO A 16 13.31 -11.22 -16.90
C PRO A 16 13.15 -10.09 -15.90
N ALA A 17 12.16 -9.23 -16.12
CA ALA A 17 11.88 -8.07 -15.27
C ALA A 17 11.34 -8.43 -13.87
N ILE A 18 11.57 -9.68 -13.42
CA ILE A 18 11.11 -10.22 -12.12
C ILE A 18 11.62 -9.38 -10.96
N HIS A 19 12.87 -8.87 -11.05
CA HIS A 19 13.46 -8.03 -10.01
C HIS A 19 12.65 -6.76 -9.73
N LEU A 20 11.84 -6.28 -10.67
CA LEU A 20 10.97 -5.12 -10.45
C LEU A 20 9.89 -5.35 -9.40
N ALA A 21 9.46 -6.59 -9.20
CA ALA A 21 8.54 -6.94 -8.11
C ALA A 21 9.19 -6.88 -6.73
N LEU A 22 10.53 -6.97 -6.66
CA LEU A 22 11.26 -6.99 -5.39
C LEU A 22 11.41 -5.61 -4.76
N TYR A 23 11.47 -4.53 -5.55
CA TYR A 23 11.69 -3.18 -5.02
C TYR A 23 10.63 -2.76 -3.97
N PRO A 24 9.33 -2.82 -4.25
CA PRO A 24 8.32 -2.47 -3.25
C PRO A 24 8.34 -3.43 -2.04
N ILE A 25 8.69 -4.69 -2.25
CA ILE A 25 8.79 -5.70 -1.17
C ILE A 25 9.97 -5.40 -0.25
N ILE A 26 11.13 -5.06 -0.82
CA ILE A 26 12.32 -4.69 -0.04
C ILE A 26 12.03 -3.44 0.81
N VAL A 27 11.36 -2.43 0.24
CA VAL A 27 10.96 -1.22 0.98
C VAL A 27 10.03 -1.57 2.14
N PHE A 28 9.04 -2.45 1.90
CA PHE A 28 8.12 -2.89 2.94
C PHE A 28 8.85 -3.63 4.08
N ILE A 29 9.71 -4.60 3.73
CA ILE A 29 10.50 -5.36 4.71
C ILE A 29 11.43 -4.44 5.50
N ALA A 30 12.15 -3.54 4.82
CA ALA A 30 13.03 -2.58 5.47
C ALA A 30 12.26 -1.66 6.43
N GLY A 31 11.11 -1.13 6.00
CA GLY A 31 10.23 -0.34 6.85
C GLY A 31 9.74 -1.13 8.06
N HIS A 32 9.37 -2.40 7.87
CA HIS A 32 8.93 -3.24 8.99
C HIS A 32 10.05 -3.51 10.01
N LEU A 33 11.25 -3.86 9.54
CA LEU A 33 12.40 -4.07 10.41
C LEU A 33 12.80 -2.80 11.15
N MET A 34 12.83 -1.65 10.47
CA MET A 34 13.12 -0.37 11.12
C MET A 34 12.08 -0.01 12.18
N PHE A 35 10.79 -0.26 11.91
CA PHE A 35 9.73 -0.02 12.88
C PHE A 35 9.89 -0.90 14.12
N ASP A 36 10.18 -2.18 13.94
CA ASP A 36 10.38 -3.11 15.06
C ASP A 36 11.61 -2.73 15.89
N GLU A 37 12.73 -2.39 15.26
CA GLU A 37 13.96 -2.00 15.97
C GLU A 37 13.79 -0.70 16.75
N ILE A 38 13.22 0.34 16.12
CA ILE A 38 12.96 1.62 16.80
C ILE A 38 11.93 1.41 17.91
N GLY A 39 10.90 0.63 17.66
CA GLY A 39 9.86 0.35 18.62
C GLY A 39 10.39 -0.42 19.85
N ASN A 40 11.32 -1.37 19.66
CA ASN A 40 11.97 -2.08 20.77
C ASN A 40 12.75 -1.13 21.69
N LEU A 41 13.31 -0.06 21.13
CA LEU A 41 14.06 0.93 21.93
C LEU A 41 13.15 1.81 22.81
N PHE A 42 11.92 2.11 22.36
CA PHE A 42 11.09 3.15 22.97
C PHE A 42 9.73 2.67 23.50
N ALA A 43 9.14 1.60 22.96
CA ALA A 43 7.71 1.34 23.10
C ALA A 43 7.32 0.34 24.18
N VAL A 44 8.17 -0.59 24.56
CA VAL A 44 7.75 -1.70 25.43
C VAL A 44 7.44 -1.23 26.85
N HIS A 45 8.18 -0.26 27.37
CA HIS A 45 7.99 0.23 28.74
C HIS A 45 6.81 1.19 28.88
N GLY A 46 6.55 2.04 27.89
CA GLY A 46 5.45 3.02 27.94
C GLY A 46 4.06 2.41 27.76
N LEU A 47 3.93 1.42 26.87
CA LEU A 47 2.64 0.76 26.60
C LEU A 47 2.23 -0.23 27.68
N GLN A 48 3.18 -0.79 28.44
CA GLN A 48 2.89 -1.64 29.59
C GLN A 48 2.27 -0.84 30.76
N GLN A 49 2.57 0.46 30.86
CA GLN A 49 1.95 1.32 31.86
C GLN A 49 0.48 1.66 31.56
N THR A 50 0.04 1.53 30.30
CA THR A 50 -1.38 1.73 29.95
C THR A 50 -2.29 0.62 30.52
N GLU A 51 -1.74 -0.53 30.94
CA GLU A 51 -2.52 -1.59 31.61
C GLU A 51 -3.07 -1.14 32.97
N SER A 52 -2.51 -0.10 33.58
CA SER A 52 -2.96 0.45 34.86
C SER A 52 -4.06 1.52 34.73
N ILE A 53 -4.39 1.92 33.49
CA ILE A 53 -5.41 2.94 33.23
C ILE A 53 -6.77 2.26 33.22
N LEU A 54 -7.60 2.56 34.21
CA LEU A 54 -8.99 2.12 34.27
C LEU A 54 -9.78 2.79 33.12
N PRO A 55 -10.65 2.06 32.43
CA PRO A 55 -11.50 2.64 31.40
C PRO A 55 -12.42 3.70 32.02
N SER A 56 -12.21 4.96 31.67
CA SER A 56 -13.07 6.06 32.13
C SER A 56 -13.95 6.60 31.00
N ALA A 57 -13.99 5.90 29.88
CA ALA A 57 -14.62 6.36 28.68
C ALA A 57 -16.13 6.50 28.78
N ASN A 58 -16.65 7.58 28.23
CA ASN A 58 -18.07 7.76 27.97
C ASN A 58 -18.54 6.69 26.98
N HIS A 59 -19.62 5.97 27.31
CA HIS A 59 -20.17 4.91 26.46
C HIS A 59 -20.43 5.37 25.01
N HIS A 60 -20.85 6.63 24.82
CA HIS A 60 -21.10 7.19 23.50
C HIS A 60 -19.83 7.34 22.66
N GLU A 61 -18.70 7.72 23.26
CA GLU A 61 -17.40 7.85 22.57
C GLU A 61 -16.89 6.49 22.10
N VAL A 62 -16.99 5.46 22.95
CA VAL A 62 -16.62 4.09 22.58
C VAL A 62 -17.42 3.58 21.39
N ILE A 63 -18.72 3.85 21.35
CA ILE A 63 -19.59 3.48 20.23
C ILE A 63 -19.21 4.27 18.97
N ALA A 64 -18.97 5.58 19.08
CA ALA A 64 -18.57 6.42 17.96
C ALA A 64 -17.25 5.95 17.33
N GLY A 65 -16.23 5.67 18.14
CA GLY A 65 -14.96 5.09 17.68
C GLY A 65 -15.14 3.75 16.96
N GLY A 66 -15.99 2.87 17.51
CA GLY A 66 -16.33 1.60 16.88
C GLY A 66 -17.01 1.74 15.52
N HIS A 67 -17.94 2.69 15.38
CA HIS A 67 -18.59 2.98 14.09
C HIS A 67 -17.61 3.59 13.07
N THR A 68 -16.72 4.47 13.51
CA THR A 68 -15.67 5.06 12.66
C THR A 68 -14.73 3.99 12.14
N TRP A 69 -14.26 3.08 13.02
CA TRP A 69 -13.46 1.95 12.59
C TRP A 69 -14.22 1.04 11.63
N ALA A 70 -15.46 0.67 11.92
CA ALA A 70 -16.27 -0.18 11.06
C ALA A 70 -16.51 0.44 9.68
N ALA A 71 -16.76 1.76 9.60
CA ALA A 71 -16.88 2.49 8.34
C ALA A 71 -15.58 2.45 7.52
N SER A 72 -14.43 2.69 8.18
CA SER A 72 -13.10 2.61 7.54
C SER A 72 -12.77 1.20 7.06
N ALA A 73 -13.09 0.17 7.85
CA ALA A 73 -12.93 -1.24 7.51
C ALA A 73 -13.76 -1.60 6.27
N ASN A 74 -15.03 -1.17 6.23
CA ASN A 74 -15.91 -1.41 5.08
C ASN A 74 -15.38 -0.72 3.82
N ALA A 75 -14.97 0.56 3.92
CA ALA A 75 -14.37 1.28 2.80
C ALA A 75 -13.11 0.59 2.28
N TYR A 76 -12.24 0.12 3.17
CA TYR A 76 -11.02 -0.60 2.82
C TYR A 76 -11.33 -1.94 2.13
N LEU A 77 -12.29 -2.72 2.64
CA LEU A 77 -12.75 -3.97 2.02
C LEU A 77 -13.28 -3.71 0.60
N LEU A 78 -14.11 -2.69 0.40
CA LEU A 78 -14.61 -2.33 -0.91
C LEU A 78 -13.48 -1.97 -1.89
N ILE A 79 -12.50 -1.18 -1.46
CA ILE A 79 -11.34 -0.81 -2.29
C ILE A 79 -10.51 -2.05 -2.63
N MET A 80 -10.31 -2.99 -1.70
CA MET A 80 -9.64 -4.26 -1.97
C MET A 80 -10.39 -5.08 -3.03
N LEU A 81 -11.71 -5.20 -2.91
CA LEU A 81 -12.53 -5.93 -3.88
C LEU A 81 -12.48 -5.28 -5.27
N PHE A 82 -12.59 -3.95 -5.36
CA PHE A 82 -12.43 -3.22 -6.62
C PHE A 82 -11.04 -3.41 -7.22
N THR A 83 -10.00 -3.35 -6.39
CA THR A 83 -8.62 -3.60 -6.84
C THR A 83 -8.48 -5.00 -7.42
N MET A 84 -8.96 -6.02 -6.71
CA MET A 84 -8.93 -7.41 -7.18
C MET A 84 -9.71 -7.58 -8.48
N MET A 85 -10.89 -6.96 -8.61
CA MET A 85 -11.71 -7.01 -9.82
C MET A 85 -10.95 -6.40 -11.02
N ILE A 86 -10.33 -5.23 -10.85
CA ILE A 86 -9.54 -4.56 -11.90
C ILE A 86 -8.35 -5.44 -12.33
N LEU A 87 -7.60 -6.01 -11.36
CA LEU A 87 -6.47 -6.89 -11.63
C LEU A 87 -6.93 -8.17 -12.34
N PHE A 88 -8.02 -8.77 -11.90
CA PHE A 88 -8.59 -9.97 -12.51
C PHE A 88 -9.07 -9.71 -13.94
N GLN A 89 -9.80 -8.60 -14.17
CA GLN A 89 -10.23 -8.19 -15.49
C GLN A 89 -9.05 -7.98 -16.44
N TRP A 90 -7.97 -7.37 -15.94
CA TRP A 90 -6.76 -7.17 -16.74
C TRP A 90 -6.12 -8.50 -17.12
N ILE A 91 -5.98 -9.44 -16.17
CA ILE A 91 -5.46 -10.79 -16.44
C ILE A 91 -6.31 -11.49 -17.51
N TRP A 92 -7.62 -11.43 -17.33
CA TRP A 92 -8.57 -12.08 -18.25
C TRP A 92 -8.48 -11.53 -19.67
N THR A 93 -8.31 -10.22 -19.81
CA THR A 93 -8.35 -9.55 -21.13
C THR A 93 -7.00 -9.49 -21.82
N LYS A 94 -5.91 -9.32 -21.07
CA LYS A 94 -4.57 -9.03 -21.61
C LYS A 94 -3.53 -10.11 -21.39
N ALA A 95 -3.65 -10.92 -20.33
CA ALA A 95 -2.70 -11.97 -20.01
C ALA A 95 -3.21 -13.34 -20.52
N ARG A 96 -2.70 -13.80 -21.64
CA ARG A 96 -3.07 -15.12 -22.19
C ARG A 96 -1.93 -16.15 -22.06
N GLY A 97 -2.30 -17.41 -21.84
CA GLY A 97 -1.36 -18.55 -21.83
C GLY A 97 -0.21 -18.37 -20.83
N ARG A 98 1.02 -18.42 -21.32
CA ARG A 98 2.25 -18.35 -20.48
C ARG A 98 2.37 -17.08 -19.64
N LEU A 99 1.78 -15.97 -20.09
CA LEU A 99 1.82 -14.70 -19.34
C LEU A 99 0.93 -14.77 -18.09
N ALA A 100 -0.28 -15.32 -18.23
CA ALA A 100 -1.18 -15.54 -17.10
C ALA A 100 -0.58 -16.52 -16.09
N ALA A 101 0.00 -17.65 -16.58
CA ALA A 101 0.68 -18.62 -15.72
C ALA A 101 1.83 -17.98 -14.92
N PHE A 102 2.65 -17.15 -15.58
CA PHE A 102 3.76 -16.44 -14.94
C PHE A 102 3.27 -15.46 -13.85
N TYR A 103 2.22 -14.70 -14.14
CA TYR A 103 1.60 -13.81 -13.15
C TYR A 103 1.06 -14.58 -11.95
N LEU A 104 0.30 -15.64 -12.19
CA LEU A 104 -0.26 -16.49 -11.14
C LEU A 104 0.83 -17.15 -10.29
N PHE A 105 1.93 -17.55 -10.92
CA PHE A 105 3.08 -18.12 -10.20
C PHE A 105 3.71 -17.10 -9.26
N ILE A 106 4.01 -15.87 -9.76
CA ILE A 106 4.62 -14.84 -8.91
C ILE A 106 3.65 -14.42 -7.80
N SER A 107 2.40 -14.11 -8.13
CA SER A 107 1.42 -13.71 -7.12
C SER A 107 1.18 -14.81 -6.10
N GLY A 108 1.05 -16.07 -6.52
CA GLY A 108 0.90 -17.21 -5.63
C GLY A 108 2.09 -17.40 -4.69
N THR A 109 3.31 -17.24 -5.20
CA THR A 109 4.53 -17.28 -4.37
C THR A 109 4.53 -16.15 -3.33
N LEU A 110 4.22 -14.93 -3.73
CA LEU A 110 4.18 -13.79 -2.81
C LEU A 110 3.06 -13.93 -1.77
N ILE A 111 1.89 -14.44 -2.16
CA ILE A 111 0.80 -14.75 -1.22
C ILE A 111 1.25 -15.80 -0.20
N SER A 112 1.86 -16.88 -0.67
CA SER A 112 2.36 -17.95 0.21
C SER A 112 3.39 -17.42 1.21
N LEU A 113 4.35 -16.62 0.76
CA LEU A 113 5.34 -15.98 1.64
C LEU A 113 4.67 -15.04 2.65
N GLY A 114 3.73 -14.20 2.22
CA GLY A 114 3.00 -13.28 3.09
C GLY A 114 2.15 -14.00 4.14
N LEU A 115 1.44 -15.06 3.77
CA LEU A 115 0.66 -15.86 4.71
C LEU A 115 1.56 -16.62 5.70
N THR A 116 2.68 -17.18 5.22
CA THR A 116 3.69 -17.81 6.09
C THR A 116 4.23 -16.80 7.10
N TYR A 117 4.53 -15.57 6.65
CA TYR A 117 4.95 -14.50 7.54
C TYR A 117 3.90 -14.19 8.60
N LEU A 118 2.60 -14.06 8.23
CA LEU A 118 1.51 -13.83 9.20
C LEU A 118 1.43 -14.92 10.27
N VAL A 119 1.56 -16.18 9.87
CA VAL A 119 1.49 -17.32 10.82
C VAL A 119 2.68 -17.33 11.78
N HIS A 120 3.89 -16.96 11.27
CA HIS A 120 5.11 -17.00 12.07
C HIS A 120 5.40 -15.71 12.86
N ILE A 121 4.62 -14.62 12.65
CA ILE A 121 4.64 -13.45 13.52
C ILE A 121 3.99 -13.79 14.88
N ASP A 122 4.34 -14.90 15.47
CA ASP A 122 4.00 -15.15 16.87
C ASP A 122 5.06 -14.53 17.77
N THR A 123 4.87 -13.25 18.07
CA THR A 123 5.75 -12.62 19.02
C THR A 123 4.98 -11.57 19.79
N ASN A 124 4.58 -11.93 20.98
CA ASN A 124 3.92 -11.04 21.94
C ASN A 124 4.77 -9.81 22.31
N ASN A 125 6.02 -9.76 21.86
CA ASN A 125 7.00 -8.75 22.22
C ASN A 125 7.34 -7.75 21.10
N ARG A 126 6.69 -7.82 19.92
CA ARG A 126 6.98 -6.86 18.85
C ARG A 126 6.17 -5.57 18.98
N PRO A 127 6.80 -4.39 18.82
CA PRO A 127 6.15 -3.09 18.98
C PRO A 127 4.90 -2.91 18.12
N ILE A 128 4.94 -3.36 16.88
CA ILE A 128 3.78 -3.27 15.99
C ILE A 128 2.58 -4.04 16.55
N LYS A 129 2.82 -5.24 17.08
CA LYS A 129 1.78 -6.05 17.71
C LYS A 129 1.28 -5.40 18.99
N ALA A 130 2.17 -4.81 19.81
CA ALA A 130 1.79 -4.13 21.04
C ALA A 130 0.81 -2.97 20.75
N ILE A 131 1.09 -2.14 19.76
CA ILE A 131 0.22 -1.01 19.37
C ILE A 131 -1.15 -1.52 18.89
N PHE A 132 -1.19 -2.55 18.04
CA PHE A 132 -2.45 -3.13 17.59
C PHE A 132 -3.21 -3.85 18.72
N LEU A 133 -2.51 -4.45 19.68
CA LEU A 133 -3.12 -5.11 20.82
C LEU A 133 -3.70 -4.14 21.84
N VAL A 134 -3.26 -2.88 21.91
CA VAL A 134 -3.85 -1.87 22.82
C VAL A 134 -5.36 -1.80 22.62
N THR A 135 -5.84 -1.71 21.37
CA THR A 135 -7.29 -1.66 21.09
C THR A 135 -8.00 -2.93 21.55
N PHE A 136 -7.45 -4.13 21.31
CA PHE A 136 -8.05 -5.38 21.80
C PHE A 136 -8.10 -5.44 23.33
N ARG A 137 -7.02 -5.01 24.01
CA ARG A 137 -6.97 -4.97 25.47
C ARG A 137 -7.99 -3.98 26.02
N SER A 138 -8.06 -2.80 25.42
CA SER A 138 -9.03 -1.76 25.79
C SER A 138 -10.47 -2.24 25.65
N LEU A 139 -10.81 -2.90 24.53
CA LEU A 139 -12.12 -3.54 24.33
C LEU A 139 -12.41 -4.61 25.39
N GLY A 140 -11.39 -5.38 25.78
CA GLY A 140 -11.51 -6.40 26.82
C GLY A 140 -11.75 -5.85 28.23
N LEU A 141 -11.37 -4.61 28.50
CA LEU A 141 -11.58 -3.94 29.78
C LEU A 141 -12.96 -3.28 29.89
N ASN A 142 -13.66 -3.06 28.77
CA ASN A 142 -14.95 -2.40 28.76
C ASN A 142 -16.08 -3.38 29.16
N GLU A 143 -16.69 -3.19 30.32
CA GLU A 143 -17.73 -4.06 30.88
C GLU A 143 -19.05 -4.01 30.11
N HIS A 144 -19.31 -2.92 29.37
CA HIS A 144 -20.56 -2.72 28.60
C HIS A 144 -20.56 -3.45 27.24
N LEU A 145 -19.41 -3.89 26.75
CA LEU A 145 -19.33 -4.71 25.56
C LEU A 145 -19.55 -6.18 25.95
N GLN A 146 -20.45 -6.88 25.25
CA GLN A 146 -20.58 -8.35 25.40
C GLN A 146 -19.25 -8.99 24.97
N LYS A 147 -18.36 -9.13 25.95
CA LYS A 147 -16.91 -9.28 25.85
C LYS A 147 -16.47 -10.31 24.82
N ASN A 148 -17.12 -11.47 24.79
CA ASN A 148 -16.67 -12.57 23.93
C ASN A 148 -17.17 -12.44 22.48
N LEU A 149 -18.40 -11.96 22.26
CA LEU A 149 -18.97 -11.87 20.92
C LEU A 149 -18.36 -10.72 20.13
N ALA A 150 -18.20 -9.56 20.74
CA ALA A 150 -17.62 -8.38 20.11
C ALA A 150 -16.15 -8.62 19.72
N ILE A 151 -15.33 -9.15 20.65
CA ILE A 151 -13.91 -9.43 20.41
C ILE A 151 -13.73 -10.45 19.28
N ASN A 152 -14.50 -11.53 19.27
CA ASN A 152 -14.41 -12.55 18.22
C ASN A 152 -14.83 -11.99 16.86
N THR A 153 -15.89 -11.18 16.79
CA THR A 153 -16.34 -10.57 15.54
C THR A 153 -15.28 -9.61 14.98
N VAL A 154 -14.74 -8.73 15.83
CA VAL A 154 -13.66 -7.79 15.45
C VAL A 154 -12.42 -8.54 15.00
N SER A 155 -12.01 -9.58 15.73
CA SER A 155 -10.87 -10.43 15.36
C SER A 155 -11.03 -11.09 14.01
N ASN A 156 -12.21 -11.63 13.70
CA ASN A 156 -12.52 -12.27 12.41
C ASN A 156 -12.49 -11.25 11.27
N ILE A 157 -13.03 -10.05 11.47
CA ILE A 157 -12.99 -8.96 10.48
C ILE A 157 -11.53 -8.58 10.18
N LEU A 158 -10.72 -8.35 11.22
CA LEU A 158 -9.30 -8.00 11.06
C LEU A 158 -8.50 -9.11 10.39
N ALA A 159 -8.72 -10.37 10.75
CA ALA A 159 -8.07 -11.51 10.10
C ALA A 159 -8.41 -11.55 8.61
N THR A 160 -9.68 -11.33 8.25
CA THR A 160 -10.14 -11.27 6.85
C THR A 160 -9.46 -10.12 6.10
N ILE A 161 -9.43 -8.92 6.68
CA ILE A 161 -8.78 -7.75 6.10
C ILE A 161 -7.29 -8.03 5.88
N ASN A 162 -6.59 -8.59 6.85
CA ASN A 162 -5.16 -8.89 6.75
C ASN A 162 -4.86 -9.90 5.62
N ILE A 163 -5.65 -10.97 5.51
CA ILE A 163 -5.50 -11.97 4.44
C ILE A 163 -5.73 -11.32 3.08
N LEU A 164 -6.82 -10.57 2.91
CA LEU A 164 -7.12 -9.87 1.65
C LEU A 164 -6.06 -8.83 1.29
N SER A 165 -5.53 -8.10 2.28
CA SER A 165 -4.45 -7.12 2.08
C SER A 165 -3.19 -7.78 1.52
N ILE A 166 -2.81 -8.95 2.02
CA ILE A 166 -1.68 -9.73 1.50
C ILE A 166 -1.93 -10.15 0.05
N ILE A 167 -3.12 -10.66 -0.23
CA ILE A 167 -3.50 -11.10 -1.58
C ILE A 167 -3.41 -9.92 -2.56
N VAL A 168 -4.02 -8.78 -2.23
CA VAL A 168 -4.03 -7.58 -3.08
C VAL A 168 -2.61 -7.05 -3.30
N THR A 169 -1.81 -6.94 -2.22
CA THR A 169 -0.42 -6.46 -2.31
C THR A 169 0.43 -7.38 -3.20
N ALA A 170 0.32 -8.70 -3.02
CA ALA A 170 1.04 -9.66 -3.84
C ALA A 170 0.66 -9.56 -5.33
N MET A 171 -0.64 -9.43 -5.62
CA MET A 171 -1.13 -9.25 -6.97
C MET A 171 -0.63 -7.95 -7.60
N LEU A 172 -0.62 -6.83 -6.85
CA LEU A 172 -0.07 -5.55 -7.32
C LEU A 172 1.43 -5.64 -7.59
N CYS A 173 2.22 -6.22 -6.68
CA CYS A 173 3.67 -6.39 -6.88
C CYS A 173 3.99 -7.28 -8.10
N ALA A 174 3.21 -8.33 -8.34
CA ALA A 174 3.38 -9.20 -9.50
C ALA A 174 3.10 -8.50 -10.84
N PHE A 175 2.44 -7.34 -10.82
CA PHE A 175 2.18 -6.53 -12.02
C PHE A 175 3.43 -5.85 -12.57
N ALA A 176 4.38 -5.46 -11.71
CA ALA A 176 5.59 -4.76 -12.10
C ALA A 176 6.36 -5.45 -13.25
N PRO A 177 6.73 -6.74 -13.12
CA PRO A 177 7.44 -7.45 -14.18
C PRO A 177 6.61 -7.61 -15.46
N LEU A 178 5.27 -7.65 -15.36
CA LEU A 178 4.42 -7.78 -16.55
C LEU A 178 4.42 -6.54 -17.41
N LEU A 179 4.36 -5.36 -16.78
CA LEU A 179 4.38 -4.08 -17.49
C LEU A 179 5.70 -3.86 -18.25
N ALA A 180 6.82 -4.30 -17.66
CA ALA A 180 8.15 -4.15 -18.24
C ALA A 180 8.53 -5.26 -19.23
N ARG A 181 7.76 -6.37 -19.29
CA ARG A 181 8.08 -7.53 -20.14
C ARG A 181 7.93 -7.20 -21.63
N LYS A 182 8.90 -7.67 -22.44
CA LYS A 182 8.88 -7.52 -23.90
C LYS A 182 7.65 -8.21 -24.49
N PRO A 183 6.84 -7.53 -25.31
CA PRO A 183 5.74 -8.13 -26.05
C PRO A 183 6.25 -9.15 -27.08
N ILE A 184 5.41 -10.13 -27.46
CA ILE A 184 5.75 -11.17 -28.44
C ILE A 184 6.14 -10.56 -29.78
N ASN A 185 5.40 -9.54 -30.23
CA ASN A 185 5.59 -8.88 -31.51
C ASN A 185 6.60 -7.70 -31.46
N GLY A 186 7.37 -7.60 -30.38
CA GLY A 186 8.26 -6.47 -30.13
C GLY A 186 7.55 -5.24 -29.56
N TRP A 187 8.32 -4.19 -29.30
CA TRP A 187 7.80 -2.94 -28.81
C TRP A 187 7.29 -2.09 -29.98
N THR A 188 6.03 -1.72 -29.94
CA THR A 188 5.39 -0.77 -30.84
C THR A 188 4.89 0.43 -30.05
N GLU A 189 4.67 1.56 -30.73
CA GLU A 189 4.09 2.76 -30.12
C GLU A 189 2.77 2.46 -29.41
N LYS A 190 1.87 1.70 -30.04
CA LYS A 190 0.57 1.30 -29.47
C LYS A 190 0.75 0.46 -28.19
N GLU A 191 1.69 -0.48 -28.20
CA GLU A 191 1.95 -1.32 -27.01
C GLU A 191 2.53 -0.49 -25.86
N LEU A 192 3.46 0.42 -26.15
CA LEU A 192 4.01 1.35 -25.15
C LEU A 192 2.92 2.24 -24.55
N PHE A 193 2.06 2.82 -25.38
CA PHE A 193 0.93 3.62 -24.92
C PHE A 193 0.03 2.83 -23.96
N ASN A 194 -0.31 1.59 -24.32
CA ASN A 194 -1.13 0.73 -23.47
C ASN A 194 -0.43 0.43 -22.13
N ARG A 195 0.89 0.17 -22.14
CA ARG A 195 1.65 -0.11 -20.92
C ARG A 195 1.76 1.11 -20.01
N VAL A 196 1.97 2.29 -20.55
CA VAL A 196 1.97 3.55 -19.79
C VAL A 196 0.58 3.81 -19.17
N LYS A 197 -0.48 3.58 -19.95
CA LYS A 197 -1.86 3.70 -19.46
C LYS A 197 -2.14 2.70 -18.32
N ASP A 198 -1.70 1.44 -18.48
CA ASP A 198 -1.85 0.41 -17.46
C ASP A 198 -1.04 0.76 -16.19
N LEU A 199 0.20 1.25 -16.33
CA LEU A 199 1.02 1.71 -15.20
C LEU A 199 0.31 2.82 -14.42
N ARG A 200 -0.24 3.81 -15.11
CA ARG A 200 -0.99 4.91 -14.48
C ARG A 200 -2.20 4.38 -13.69
N LEU A 201 -3.01 3.53 -14.32
CA LEU A 201 -4.18 2.94 -13.68
C LEU A 201 -3.79 2.15 -12.43
N ILE A 202 -2.82 1.25 -12.54
CA ILE A 202 -2.38 0.43 -11.40
C ILE A 202 -1.79 1.28 -10.27
N THR A 203 -1.06 2.36 -10.60
CA THR A 203 -0.55 3.28 -9.58
C THR A 203 -1.68 3.97 -8.82
N VAL A 204 -2.72 4.44 -9.51
CA VAL A 204 -3.88 5.07 -8.85
C VAL A 204 -4.61 4.07 -7.97
N VAL A 205 -4.83 2.85 -8.46
CA VAL A 205 -5.50 1.78 -7.72
C VAL A 205 -4.68 1.38 -6.48
N ALA A 206 -3.36 1.20 -6.62
CA ALA A 206 -2.46 0.91 -5.52
C ALA A 206 -2.42 2.04 -4.49
N SER A 207 -2.43 3.31 -4.94
CA SER A 207 -2.50 4.48 -4.07
C SER A 207 -3.79 4.49 -3.24
N ALA A 208 -4.94 4.29 -3.89
CA ALA A 208 -6.23 4.23 -3.20
C ALA A 208 -6.27 3.09 -2.17
N PHE A 209 -5.75 1.91 -2.52
CA PHE A 209 -5.64 0.77 -1.62
C PHE A 209 -4.77 1.09 -0.39
N LEU A 210 -3.60 1.70 -0.56
CA LEU A 210 -2.69 2.01 0.54
C LEU A 210 -3.19 3.18 1.40
N ILE A 211 -3.82 4.20 0.80
CA ILE A 211 -4.48 5.29 1.54
C ILE A 211 -5.58 4.71 2.45
N ALA A 212 -6.47 3.91 1.89
CA ALA A 212 -7.56 3.30 2.66
C ALA A 212 -7.05 2.38 3.77
N GLY A 213 -5.98 1.61 3.49
CA GLY A 213 -5.33 0.76 4.49
C GLY A 213 -4.71 1.56 5.63
N THR A 214 -4.07 2.69 5.32
CA THR A 214 -3.49 3.58 6.35
C THR A 214 -4.59 4.24 7.19
N LEU A 215 -5.68 4.69 6.57
CA LEU A 215 -6.84 5.25 7.30
C LEU A 215 -7.53 4.20 8.17
N HIS A 216 -7.66 2.96 7.67
CA HIS A 216 -8.21 1.85 8.45
C HIS A 216 -7.34 1.53 9.67
N MET A 217 -6.02 1.49 9.49
CA MET A 217 -5.06 1.28 10.58
C MET A 217 -5.15 2.41 11.61
N HIS A 218 -5.22 3.67 11.16
CA HIS A 218 -5.40 4.82 12.03
C HIS A 218 -6.70 4.73 12.85
N ALA A 219 -7.84 4.48 12.20
CA ALA A 219 -9.13 4.35 12.87
C ALA A 219 -9.17 3.20 13.87
N TRP A 220 -8.49 2.09 13.58
CA TRP A 220 -8.33 0.98 14.51
C TRP A 220 -7.59 1.38 15.79
N MET A 221 -6.48 2.08 15.65
CA MET A 221 -5.68 2.54 16.79
C MET A 221 -6.38 3.67 17.55
N ALA A 222 -7.03 4.61 16.84
CA ALA A 222 -7.76 5.72 17.44
C ALA A 222 -8.94 5.25 18.32
N TRP A 223 -9.56 4.10 18.00
CA TRP A 223 -10.60 3.54 18.85
C TRP A 223 -10.13 3.26 20.30
N SER A 224 -8.85 2.93 20.48
CA SER A 224 -8.29 2.74 21.82
C SER A 224 -8.20 4.04 22.63
N THR A 225 -8.03 5.19 22.01
CA THR A 225 -8.02 6.49 22.70
C THR A 225 -9.40 6.83 23.26
N GLU A 226 -10.45 6.53 22.51
CA GLU A 226 -11.84 6.72 22.93
C GLU A 226 -12.21 5.79 24.11
N ILE A 227 -11.63 4.58 24.15
CA ILE A 227 -11.89 3.61 25.24
C ILE A 227 -11.12 4.00 26.52
N LEU A 228 -9.87 4.46 26.38
CA LEU A 228 -8.98 4.74 27.49
C LEU A 228 -9.02 6.22 27.93
N ASN A 229 -9.62 7.09 27.12
CA ASN A 229 -9.67 8.53 27.33
C ASN A 229 -8.28 9.15 27.61
N THR A 230 -7.29 8.83 26.77
CA THR A 230 -5.89 9.23 26.96
C THR A 230 -5.34 9.98 25.76
N GLU A 231 -5.11 11.30 25.91
CA GLU A 231 -4.48 12.14 24.87
C GLU A 231 -3.03 11.72 24.54
N SER A 232 -2.31 11.16 25.49
CA SER A 232 -0.93 10.71 25.29
C SER A 232 -0.80 9.62 24.20
N LEU A 233 -1.83 8.81 24.02
CA LEU A 233 -1.87 7.75 23.02
C LEU A 233 -2.06 8.31 21.60
N GLU A 234 -2.72 9.46 21.46
CA GLU A 234 -2.96 10.10 20.16
C GLU A 234 -1.64 10.46 19.45
N ALA A 235 -0.67 11.01 20.18
CA ALA A 235 0.63 11.33 19.61
C ALA A 235 1.36 10.08 19.07
N VAL A 236 1.24 8.94 19.76
CA VAL A 236 1.79 7.65 19.32
C VAL A 236 1.09 7.19 18.04
N ILE A 237 -0.24 7.22 18.01
CA ILE A 237 -1.06 6.81 16.86
C ILE A 237 -0.71 7.66 15.63
N ASN A 238 -0.61 8.97 15.79
CA ASN A 238 -0.26 9.88 14.72
C ASN A 238 1.16 9.60 14.17
N SER A 239 2.13 9.36 15.04
CA SER A 239 3.49 9.03 14.64
C SER A 239 3.57 7.68 13.90
N VAL A 240 2.86 6.67 14.35
CA VAL A 240 2.77 5.36 13.69
C VAL A 240 2.09 5.47 12.32
N THR A 241 0.99 6.22 12.24
CA THR A 241 0.28 6.45 10.97
C THR A 241 1.16 7.19 9.98
N PHE A 242 1.88 8.22 10.41
CA PHE A 242 2.85 8.96 9.59
C PHE A 242 3.98 8.07 9.09
N TYR A 243 4.53 7.24 9.98
CA TYR A 243 5.58 6.30 9.63
C TYR A 243 5.13 5.34 8.52
N TRP A 244 4.01 4.66 8.70
CA TRP A 244 3.49 3.73 7.69
C TRP A 244 3.05 4.43 6.41
N GLY A 245 2.49 5.63 6.51
CA GLY A 245 2.22 6.47 5.35
C GLY A 245 3.49 6.77 4.54
N SER A 246 4.61 7.04 5.22
CA SER A 246 5.92 7.26 4.58
C SER A 246 6.46 5.99 3.91
N VAL A 247 6.36 4.84 4.59
CA VAL A 247 6.76 3.53 4.02
C VAL A 247 5.95 3.20 2.78
N PHE A 248 4.64 3.37 2.82
CA PHE A 248 3.75 3.09 1.68
C PHE A 248 3.98 4.06 0.51
N THR A 249 4.23 5.34 0.79
CA THR A 249 4.64 6.31 -0.22
C THR A 249 5.94 5.89 -0.92
N THR A 250 6.93 5.49 -0.14
CA THR A 250 8.23 5.01 -0.68
C THR A 250 8.05 3.70 -1.46
N MET A 251 7.17 2.81 -1.01
CA MET A 251 6.84 1.55 -1.69
C MET A 251 6.16 1.81 -3.06
N LEU A 252 5.23 2.77 -3.13
CA LEU A 252 4.61 3.19 -4.40
C LEU A 252 5.64 3.81 -5.36
N ALA A 253 6.55 4.64 -4.84
CA ALA A 253 7.65 5.19 -5.64
C ALA A 253 8.57 4.08 -6.15
N ALA A 254 8.92 3.11 -5.31
CA ALA A 254 9.73 1.95 -5.66
C ALA A 254 9.05 1.02 -6.67
N PHE A 255 7.72 1.01 -6.73
CA PHE A 255 6.95 0.34 -7.78
C PHE A 255 6.95 1.17 -9.07
N TYR A 256 6.57 2.44 -9.00
CA TYR A 256 6.32 3.29 -10.17
C TYR A 256 7.60 3.69 -10.93
N VAL A 257 8.63 4.18 -10.20
CA VAL A 257 9.81 4.78 -10.82
C VAL A 257 10.61 3.79 -11.68
N PRO A 258 10.96 2.58 -11.21
CA PRO A 258 11.73 1.65 -12.05
C PRO A 258 10.98 1.22 -13.30
N ILE A 259 9.65 1.00 -13.21
CA ILE A 259 8.83 0.60 -14.37
C ILE A 259 8.75 1.76 -15.37
N SER A 260 8.55 2.99 -14.89
CA SER A 260 8.48 4.17 -15.75
C SER A 260 9.79 4.40 -16.52
N LEU A 261 10.94 4.22 -15.87
CA LEU A 261 12.25 4.29 -16.51
C LEU A 261 12.43 3.20 -17.59
N VAL A 262 12.01 1.96 -17.30
CA VAL A 262 12.06 0.89 -18.32
C VAL A 262 11.19 1.23 -19.52
N LEU A 263 9.95 1.70 -19.30
CA LEU A 263 9.04 2.07 -20.39
C LEU A 263 9.56 3.28 -21.19
N GLN A 264 10.17 4.26 -20.53
CA GLN A 264 10.78 5.41 -21.16
C GLN A 264 11.95 4.99 -22.07
N ASN A 265 12.87 4.15 -21.58
CA ASN A 265 13.99 3.65 -22.38
C ASN A 265 13.49 2.84 -23.62
N ARG A 266 12.36 2.13 -23.46
CA ARG A 266 11.73 1.42 -24.61
C ARG A 266 11.08 2.38 -25.60
N ALA A 267 10.47 3.47 -25.12
CA ALA A 267 9.90 4.49 -25.99
C ALA A 267 11.00 5.21 -26.82
N GLU A 268 12.15 5.48 -26.20
CA GLU A 268 13.31 6.04 -26.89
C GLU A 268 13.84 5.10 -28.00
N ALA A 269 13.94 3.80 -27.69
CA ALA A 269 14.35 2.81 -28.69
C ALA A 269 13.38 2.73 -29.89
N VAL A 270 12.06 2.84 -29.65
CA VAL A 270 11.07 2.89 -30.75
C VAL A 270 11.18 4.18 -31.54
N MET A 271 11.48 5.30 -30.88
CA MET A 271 11.71 6.59 -31.54
C MET A 271 12.95 6.55 -32.45
N GLU A 272 14.04 5.92 -31.97
CA GLU A 272 15.26 5.71 -32.79
C GLU A 272 14.97 4.83 -34.01
N ASP A 273 14.23 3.75 -33.85
CA ASP A 273 13.83 2.86 -34.95
C ASP A 273 12.97 3.60 -36.01
N GLN A 274 12.21 4.62 -35.61
CA GLN A 274 11.42 5.49 -36.47
C GLN A 274 12.21 6.68 -37.03
N GLN A 275 13.51 6.78 -36.76
CA GLN A 275 14.39 7.86 -37.22
C GLN A 275 13.92 9.27 -36.79
N VAL A 276 13.27 9.39 -35.63
CA VAL A 276 12.84 10.68 -35.10
C VAL A 276 14.04 11.43 -34.54
N GLU A 277 14.16 12.71 -34.94
CA GLU A 277 15.23 13.58 -34.44
C GLU A 277 15.15 13.75 -32.92
N MET A 278 16.30 13.68 -32.23
CA MET A 278 16.40 13.85 -30.78
C MET A 278 15.88 15.23 -30.30
N THR A 279 15.96 16.25 -31.13
CA THR A 279 15.41 17.59 -30.88
C THR A 279 13.89 17.58 -30.69
N LYS A 280 13.19 16.66 -31.34
CA LYS A 280 11.72 16.49 -31.28
C LYS A 280 11.27 15.44 -30.24
N ARG A 281 12.19 14.88 -29.44
CA ARG A 281 11.92 13.81 -28.49
C ARG A 281 10.76 14.12 -27.55
N ASN A 282 10.80 15.26 -26.88
CA ASN A 282 9.78 15.61 -25.86
C ASN A 282 8.41 15.83 -26.51
N GLU A 283 8.36 16.44 -27.69
CA GLU A 283 7.14 16.63 -28.45
C GLU A 283 6.56 15.30 -28.94
N TRP A 284 7.42 14.40 -29.45
CA TRP A 284 7.03 13.07 -29.88
C TRP A 284 6.46 12.22 -28.74
N LEU A 285 7.12 12.22 -27.57
CA LEU A 285 6.64 11.49 -26.37
C LEU A 285 5.33 12.09 -25.85
N SER A 286 5.23 13.42 -25.82
CA SER A 286 4.05 14.11 -25.28
C SER A 286 2.82 13.93 -26.17
N SER A 287 2.96 14.10 -27.48
CA SER A 287 1.86 13.96 -28.44
C SER A 287 1.27 12.54 -28.47
N ARG A 288 2.04 11.53 -28.05
CA ARG A 288 1.62 10.12 -27.99
C ARG A 288 1.23 9.65 -26.59
N GLY A 289 1.19 10.58 -25.61
CA GLY A 289 0.88 10.24 -24.22
C GLY A 289 1.92 9.35 -23.52
N LEU A 290 3.14 9.27 -24.10
CA LEU A 290 4.27 8.49 -23.58
C LEU A 290 5.20 9.30 -22.68
N SER A 291 4.96 10.61 -22.55
CA SER A 291 5.75 11.48 -21.69
C SER A 291 5.59 11.07 -20.22
N LEU A 292 6.71 10.77 -19.56
CA LEU A 292 6.80 10.47 -18.14
C LEU A 292 7.41 11.63 -17.34
N GLN A 293 7.40 12.85 -17.92
CA GLN A 293 7.81 14.06 -17.21
C GLN A 293 6.87 14.32 -16.01
N ILE A 294 7.41 14.77 -14.90
CA ILE A 294 6.68 15.00 -13.63
C ILE A 294 5.47 15.92 -13.84
N SER A 295 5.60 16.97 -14.67
CA SER A 295 4.51 17.88 -14.99
C SER A 295 3.30 17.18 -15.61
N ASN A 296 3.52 16.14 -16.41
CA ASN A 296 2.48 15.35 -17.08
C ASN A 296 2.00 14.16 -16.22
N GLN A 297 2.63 13.95 -15.05
CA GLN A 297 2.38 12.87 -14.13
C GLN A 297 1.83 13.34 -12.76
N LEU A 298 1.34 14.58 -12.70
CA LEU A 298 0.83 15.17 -11.45
C LEU A 298 -0.17 14.27 -10.70
N PRO A 299 -1.17 13.62 -11.36
CA PRO A 299 -2.08 12.73 -10.67
C PRO A 299 -1.38 11.52 -10.03
N GLN A 300 -0.32 10.98 -10.68
CA GLN A 300 0.46 9.87 -10.15
C GLN A 300 1.32 10.30 -8.97
N VAL A 301 1.93 11.48 -9.04
CA VAL A 301 2.72 12.07 -7.94
C VAL A 301 1.83 12.29 -6.72
N VAL A 302 0.66 12.90 -6.92
CA VAL A 302 -0.34 13.09 -5.84
C VAL A 302 -0.78 11.74 -5.27
N GLY A 303 -1.05 10.75 -6.12
CA GLY A 303 -1.40 9.39 -5.68
C GLY A 303 -0.27 8.75 -4.86
N ILE A 304 0.98 8.86 -5.30
CA ILE A 304 2.14 8.31 -4.58
C ILE A 304 2.32 8.97 -3.22
N LEU A 305 2.09 10.27 -3.11
CA LEU A 305 2.17 11.01 -1.84
C LEU A 305 0.92 10.84 -0.94
N GLY A 306 -0.15 10.28 -1.49
CA GLY A 306 -1.43 10.12 -0.80
C GLY A 306 -1.34 9.42 0.56
N PRO A 307 -0.66 8.28 0.72
CA PRO A 307 -0.53 7.61 2.01
C PRO A 307 0.12 8.48 3.09
N LEU A 308 1.08 9.34 2.72
CA LEU A 308 1.72 10.28 3.64
C LEU A 308 0.72 11.35 4.16
N ALA A 309 -0.24 11.75 3.34
CA ALA A 309 -1.26 12.75 3.69
C ALA A 309 -2.39 12.18 4.58
N THR A 310 -2.38 10.89 4.90
CA THR A 310 -3.46 10.25 5.68
C THR A 310 -3.47 10.69 7.15
N THR A 311 -2.33 11.03 7.75
CA THR A 311 -2.25 11.49 9.15
C THR A 311 -3.05 12.76 9.40
N PRO A 312 -2.87 13.87 8.64
CA PRO A 312 -3.72 15.05 8.81
C PRO A 312 -5.21 14.77 8.53
N ILE A 313 -5.51 13.89 7.56
CA ILE A 313 -6.90 13.52 7.26
C ILE A 313 -7.50 12.70 8.41
N GLY A 314 -6.75 11.75 8.98
CA GLY A 314 -7.17 10.97 10.14
C GLY A 314 -7.51 11.87 11.35
N ASN A 315 -6.67 12.85 11.62
CA ASN A 315 -6.90 13.81 12.71
C ASN A 315 -8.15 14.68 12.49
N ILE A 316 -8.43 15.08 11.25
CA ILE A 316 -9.67 15.81 10.93
C ILE A 316 -10.89 14.90 11.18
N LEU A 317 -10.83 13.63 10.79
CA LEU A 317 -11.93 12.67 11.00
C LEU A 317 -12.16 12.38 12.48
N SER A 318 -11.10 12.22 13.28
CA SER A 318 -11.24 12.03 14.74
C SER A 318 -11.83 13.28 15.43
N ASN A 319 -11.40 14.48 15.06
CA ASN A 319 -11.92 15.71 15.62
C ASN A 319 -13.39 15.96 15.27
N LEU A 320 -13.88 15.49 14.12
CA LEU A 320 -15.30 15.57 13.78
C LEU A 320 -16.18 14.71 14.70
N ASN A 321 -15.65 13.60 15.21
CA ASN A 321 -16.37 12.73 16.15
C ASN A 321 -16.46 13.33 17.56
N SER A 322 -15.55 14.25 17.92
CA SER A 322 -15.52 14.92 19.23
C SER A 322 -16.41 16.17 19.30
N LEU A 323 -17.03 16.57 18.18
CA LEU A 323 -17.96 17.71 18.19
C LEU A 323 -19.25 17.33 18.94
N PRO A 324 -19.69 18.14 19.90
CA PRO A 324 -20.94 17.88 20.62
C PRO A 324 -22.12 17.85 19.63
N PRO A 325 -23.03 16.87 19.75
CA PRO A 325 -24.21 16.79 18.90
C PRO A 325 -25.08 18.06 19.10
N GLY A 326 -25.12 18.93 18.09
CA GLY A 326 -26.09 20.03 18.06
C GLY A 326 -25.53 21.45 18.22
N GLN A 327 -24.30 21.75 17.77
CA GLN A 327 -23.91 23.13 17.47
C GLN A 327 -24.12 23.49 16.01
#